data_9f5c4d09ee1d8e6047f8af0fde3222e6
#
_entry.id   9f5c4d09ee1d8e6047f8af0fde3222e6
#
_cell.length_a   1.000
_cell.length_b   1.000
_cell.length_c   1.000
_cell.angle_alpha   90.00
_cell.angle_beta   90.00
_cell.angle_gamma   90.00
#
_symmetry.space_group_name_H-M   'P 1'
#
loop_
_entity.id
_entity.type
_entity.pdbx_description
1 polymer ?
#
loop_
_entity_poly.entity_id
_entity_poly.type
_entity_poly.pdbx_seq_one_letter_code
_entity_poly.pdbx_strand_id
1 'polypeptide(L)'
;MRRWPALGAAMALLPVLASPMASAASADDLLDLTAFTGQVVYVHFWASSSAPCRRSFPWMSRIQGELGPDGLIVIAVNVDHAYADAERFLEAHIPRFGIVFDPDGRLAAKFGVRDIPTSFLIDRGGHIRWKHEGFRLADRDRLERRIRSSVLAH
;
A
#
# COMPACT_ATOMS: atom_id res chain seq x y z
N MET A 1 24.82 -15.02 76.58
CA MET A 1 25.33 -15.23 75.21
C MET A 1 24.13 -15.55 74.30
N ARG A 2 23.60 -14.57 73.57
CA ARG A 2 22.48 -14.80 72.67
C ARG A 2 23.02 -14.77 71.24
N ARG A 3 22.92 -15.91 70.52
CA ARG A 3 23.28 -16.04 69.11
C ARG A 3 22.11 -15.57 68.24
N TRP A 4 22.38 -14.60 67.35
CA TRP A 4 21.45 -14.18 66.30
C TRP A 4 21.58 -15.05 65.07
N PRO A 5 20.50 -15.46 64.43
CA PRO A 5 20.59 -16.15 63.14
C PRO A 5 20.79 -15.15 62.02
N ALA A 6 21.73 -15.45 61.11
CA ALA A 6 21.97 -14.70 59.88
C ALA A 6 20.80 -14.97 58.91
N LEU A 7 20.08 -13.91 58.54
CA LEU A 7 19.12 -13.92 57.44
C LEU A 7 19.88 -13.79 56.12
N GLY A 8 20.03 -14.91 55.41
CA GLY A 8 20.49 -14.92 54.03
C GLY A 8 19.42 -14.34 53.10
N ALA A 9 19.66 -13.18 52.51
CA ALA A 9 18.82 -12.62 51.49
C ALA A 9 19.10 -13.37 50.16
N ALA A 10 18.21 -14.25 49.76
CA ALA A 10 18.21 -14.83 48.42
C ALA A 10 17.71 -13.77 47.41
N MET A 11 18.63 -13.24 46.63
CA MET A 11 18.33 -12.31 45.53
C MET A 11 17.81 -13.13 44.34
N ALA A 12 16.49 -13.17 44.19
CA ALA A 12 15.83 -13.81 43.05
C ALA A 12 16.10 -13.00 41.80
N LEU A 13 16.92 -13.53 40.90
CA LEU A 13 17.08 -13.04 39.53
C LEU A 13 15.75 -13.32 38.79
N LEU A 14 14.96 -12.27 38.54
CA LEU A 14 13.82 -12.31 37.62
C LEU A 14 14.35 -12.44 36.19
N PRO A 15 13.86 -13.39 35.39
CA PRO A 15 14.20 -13.44 33.98
C PRO A 15 13.62 -12.21 33.27
N VAL A 16 14.49 -11.43 32.63
CA VAL A 16 14.09 -10.40 31.68
C VAL A 16 13.45 -11.12 30.49
N LEU A 17 12.12 -11.09 30.43
CA LEU A 17 11.39 -11.53 29.25
C LEU A 17 11.75 -10.57 28.10
N ALA A 18 12.62 -11.03 27.21
CA ALA A 18 12.87 -10.35 25.94
C ALA A 18 11.56 -10.33 25.16
N SER A 19 10.95 -9.16 25.05
CA SER A 19 9.80 -8.96 24.16
C SER A 19 10.22 -9.31 22.73
N PRO A 20 9.44 -10.12 21.99
CA PRO A 20 9.77 -10.36 20.59
C PRO A 20 9.73 -9.02 19.86
N MET A 21 10.84 -8.65 19.23
CA MET A 21 10.88 -7.52 18.31
C MET A 21 9.82 -7.79 17.24
N ALA A 22 8.84 -6.91 17.13
CA ALA A 22 7.85 -6.99 16.07
C ALA A 22 8.64 -6.99 14.75
N SER A 23 8.56 -8.10 14.01
CA SER A 23 9.13 -8.19 12.68
C SER A 23 8.48 -7.13 11.82
N ALA A 24 9.28 -6.28 11.21
CA ALA A 24 8.73 -5.30 10.27
C ALA A 24 8.06 -6.04 9.11
N ALA A 25 6.81 -5.68 8.81
CA ALA A 25 6.03 -6.29 7.73
C ALA A 25 6.84 -6.34 6.42
N SER A 26 6.78 -7.46 5.70
CA SER A 26 7.37 -7.57 4.38
C SER A 26 6.54 -6.79 3.34
N ALA A 27 7.09 -6.53 2.16
CA ALA A 27 6.31 -5.92 1.08
C ALA A 27 5.12 -6.81 0.67
N ASP A 28 5.25 -8.14 0.79
CA ASP A 28 4.17 -9.10 0.52
C ASP A 28 3.07 -9.05 1.58
N ASP A 29 3.43 -8.75 2.84
CA ASP A 29 2.45 -8.56 3.92
C ASP A 29 1.64 -7.26 3.72
N LEU A 30 2.22 -6.25 3.03
CA LEU A 30 1.53 -4.98 2.74
C LEU A 30 0.53 -5.12 1.58
N LEU A 31 0.88 -5.90 0.56
CA LEU A 31 0.03 -6.13 -0.62
C LEU A 31 0.27 -7.53 -1.19
N ASP A 32 -0.61 -8.46 -0.85
CA ASP A 32 -0.63 -9.78 -1.45
C ASP A 32 -1.51 -9.79 -2.71
N LEU A 33 -0.86 -9.76 -3.87
CA LEU A 33 -1.55 -9.80 -5.16
C LEU A 33 -2.24 -11.13 -5.45
N THR A 34 -1.88 -12.21 -4.76
CA THR A 34 -2.53 -13.53 -4.96
C THR A 34 -3.98 -13.51 -4.49
N ALA A 35 -4.32 -12.63 -3.53
CA ALA A 35 -5.68 -12.40 -3.06
C ALA A 35 -6.62 -11.86 -4.16
N PHE A 36 -6.07 -11.30 -5.23
CA PHE A 36 -6.81 -10.71 -6.36
C PHE A 36 -6.75 -11.57 -7.63
N THR A 37 -6.37 -12.84 -7.51
CA THR A 37 -6.36 -13.78 -8.66
C THR A 37 -7.72 -13.80 -9.34
N GLY A 38 -7.72 -13.68 -10.67
CA GLY A 38 -8.96 -13.59 -11.47
C GLY A 38 -9.48 -12.16 -11.65
N GLN A 39 -8.87 -11.17 -11.02
CA GLN A 39 -9.22 -9.76 -11.15
C GLN A 39 -8.09 -8.98 -11.85
N VAL A 40 -8.43 -7.88 -12.50
CA VAL A 40 -7.45 -6.90 -13.01
C VAL A 40 -7.16 -5.90 -11.91
N VAL A 41 -5.88 -5.71 -11.58
CA VAL A 41 -5.48 -4.79 -10.50
C VAL A 41 -4.75 -3.58 -11.09
N TYR A 42 -5.22 -2.39 -10.73
CA TYR A 42 -4.53 -1.13 -11.02
C TYR A 42 -3.90 -0.60 -9.74
N VAL A 43 -2.58 -0.73 -9.63
CA VAL A 43 -1.79 -0.26 -8.49
C VAL A 43 -1.23 1.12 -8.79
N HIS A 44 -1.47 2.10 -7.91
CA HIS A 44 -1.05 3.50 -8.08
C HIS A 44 -0.25 3.97 -6.88
N PHE A 45 1.05 4.19 -7.05
CA PHE A 45 1.92 4.75 -6.02
C PHE A 45 1.79 6.26 -5.97
N TRP A 46 1.56 6.82 -4.78
CA TRP A 46 1.27 8.23 -4.59
C TRP A 46 1.83 8.81 -3.30
N ALA A 47 1.99 10.14 -3.27
CA ALA A 47 2.32 10.92 -2.08
C ALA A 47 1.38 12.11 -1.96
N SER A 48 1.09 12.54 -0.73
CA SER A 48 0.18 13.65 -0.43
C SER A 48 0.65 14.99 -1.01
N SER A 49 1.96 15.20 -1.09
CA SER A 49 2.58 16.40 -1.65
C SER A 49 2.50 16.48 -3.19
N SER A 50 2.15 15.38 -3.88
CA SER A 50 2.15 15.30 -5.34
C SER A 50 0.88 15.90 -5.95
N ALA A 51 1.01 17.00 -6.69
CA ALA A 51 -0.11 17.62 -7.41
C ALA A 51 -0.72 16.71 -8.50
N PRO A 52 0.06 15.94 -9.28
CA PRO A 52 -0.50 14.93 -10.19
C PRO A 52 -1.35 13.87 -9.47
N CYS A 53 -0.97 13.45 -8.24
CA CYS A 53 -1.74 12.49 -7.46
C CYS A 53 -3.12 13.04 -7.06
N ARG A 54 -3.21 14.32 -6.68
CA ARG A 54 -4.51 14.95 -6.41
C ARG A 54 -5.45 14.89 -7.61
N ARG A 55 -4.92 15.01 -8.82
CA ARG A 55 -5.72 14.93 -10.06
C ARG A 55 -6.15 13.51 -10.43
N SER A 56 -5.35 12.49 -10.06
CA SER A 56 -5.67 11.10 -10.37
C SER A 56 -6.78 10.51 -9.49
N PHE A 57 -6.92 10.96 -8.24
CA PHE A 57 -7.84 10.37 -7.26
C PHE A 57 -9.32 10.38 -7.70
N PRO A 58 -9.92 11.50 -8.16
CA PRO A 58 -11.30 11.50 -8.63
C PRO A 58 -11.51 10.57 -9.83
N TRP A 59 -10.54 10.53 -10.75
CA TRP A 59 -10.58 9.63 -11.88
C TRP A 59 -10.51 8.15 -11.47
N MET A 60 -9.62 7.78 -10.55
CA MET A 60 -9.50 6.42 -10.04
C MET A 60 -10.78 5.99 -9.32
N SER A 61 -11.40 6.87 -8.51
CA SER A 61 -12.67 6.57 -7.85
C SER A 61 -13.79 6.32 -8.86
N ARG A 62 -13.82 7.07 -9.97
CA ARG A 62 -14.80 6.88 -11.04
C ARG A 62 -14.60 5.54 -11.74
N ILE A 63 -13.38 5.22 -12.20
CA ILE A 63 -13.13 3.96 -12.91
C ILE A 63 -13.32 2.72 -12.02
N GLN A 64 -13.01 2.82 -10.73
CA GLN A 64 -13.34 1.76 -9.76
C GLN A 64 -14.84 1.53 -9.68
N GLY A 65 -15.63 2.60 -9.62
CA GLY A 65 -17.10 2.48 -9.60
C GLY A 65 -17.68 1.89 -10.88
N GLU A 66 -17.12 2.27 -12.03
CA GLU A 66 -17.61 1.81 -13.35
C GLU A 66 -17.18 0.37 -13.68
N LEU A 67 -15.94 0.01 -13.41
CA LEU A 67 -15.32 -1.26 -13.83
C LEU A 67 -15.15 -2.29 -12.71
N GLY A 68 -15.39 -1.88 -11.46
CA GLY A 68 -15.34 -2.79 -10.31
C GLY A 68 -16.28 -4.00 -10.47
N PRO A 69 -17.54 -3.84 -10.90
CA PRO A 69 -18.45 -4.96 -11.18
C PRO A 69 -17.91 -5.94 -12.23
N ASP A 70 -17.08 -5.47 -13.16
CA ASP A 70 -16.46 -6.28 -14.23
C ASP A 70 -15.11 -6.87 -13.81
N GLY A 71 -14.67 -6.64 -12.57
CA GLY A 71 -13.47 -7.23 -11.98
C GLY A 71 -12.24 -6.35 -11.98
N LEU A 72 -12.39 -5.00 -12.00
CA LEU A 72 -11.30 -4.07 -11.70
C LEU A 72 -11.16 -3.88 -10.20
N ILE A 73 -9.94 -3.95 -9.70
CA ILE A 73 -9.53 -3.52 -8.37
C ILE A 73 -8.52 -2.38 -8.50
N VAL A 74 -8.82 -1.23 -7.91
CA VAL A 74 -7.88 -0.11 -7.80
C VAL A 74 -7.30 -0.09 -6.38
N ILE A 75 -5.98 -0.02 -6.28
CA ILE A 75 -5.23 0.07 -5.02
C ILE A 75 -4.25 1.22 -5.13
N ALA A 76 -4.34 2.18 -4.22
CA ALA A 76 -3.38 3.27 -4.13
C ALA A 76 -2.42 3.05 -2.96
N VAL A 77 -1.14 2.98 -3.27
CA VAL A 77 -0.05 2.78 -2.30
C VAL A 77 0.55 4.13 -1.96
N ASN A 78 0.39 4.53 -0.71
CA ASN A 78 0.95 5.78 -0.19
C ASN A 78 2.41 5.58 0.23
N VAL A 79 3.28 6.49 -0.20
CA VAL A 79 4.71 6.47 0.12
C VAL A 79 5.15 7.65 1.00
N ASP A 80 4.23 8.38 1.62
CA ASP A 80 4.59 9.39 2.61
C ASP A 80 5.24 8.71 3.83
N HIS A 81 6.33 9.26 4.33
CA HIS A 81 6.97 8.75 5.54
C HIS A 81 6.11 8.98 6.80
N ALA A 82 5.35 10.08 6.82
CA ALA A 82 4.44 10.40 7.91
C ALA A 82 3.00 10.03 7.54
N TYR A 83 2.42 9.08 8.27
CA TYR A 83 1.02 8.65 8.10
C TYR A 83 0.03 9.83 8.17
N ALA A 84 0.27 10.81 9.06
CA ALA A 84 -0.57 11.97 9.22
C ALA A 84 -0.70 12.86 7.96
N ASP A 85 0.31 12.86 7.08
CA ASP A 85 0.24 13.60 5.81
C ASP A 85 -0.72 12.92 4.83
N ALA A 86 -0.66 11.59 4.77
CA ALA A 86 -1.59 10.79 3.97
C ALA A 86 -3.03 10.90 4.51
N GLU A 87 -3.24 10.81 5.84
CA GLU A 87 -4.57 10.95 6.44
C GLU A 87 -5.20 12.30 6.09
N ARG A 88 -4.48 13.39 6.29
CA ARG A 88 -4.97 14.75 5.97
C ARG A 88 -5.35 14.89 4.49
N PHE A 89 -4.59 14.24 3.60
CA PHE A 89 -4.94 14.20 2.18
C PHE A 89 -6.22 13.42 1.94
N LEU A 90 -6.38 12.23 2.56
CA LEU A 90 -7.52 11.35 2.38
C LEU A 90 -8.83 11.93 2.96
N GLU A 91 -8.75 12.71 4.03
CA GLU A 91 -9.90 13.46 4.56
C GLU A 91 -10.48 14.44 3.52
N ALA A 92 -9.62 15.09 2.74
CA ALA A 92 -10.02 16.02 1.68
C ALA A 92 -10.36 15.31 0.34
N HIS A 93 -9.92 14.06 0.14
CA HIS A 93 -10.02 13.33 -1.12
C HIS A 93 -10.48 11.89 -0.86
N ILE A 94 -11.69 11.71 -0.33
CA ILE A 94 -12.22 10.41 0.09
C ILE A 94 -12.22 9.43 -1.11
N PRO A 95 -11.37 8.37 -1.09
CA PRO A 95 -11.29 7.42 -2.18
C PRO A 95 -12.42 6.39 -2.14
N ARG A 96 -12.79 5.86 -3.32
CA ARG A 96 -13.68 4.69 -3.46
C ARG A 96 -12.90 3.44 -3.88
N PHE A 97 -11.66 3.32 -3.42
CA PHE A 97 -10.74 2.23 -3.74
C PHE A 97 -9.83 1.94 -2.53
N GLY A 98 -9.08 0.85 -2.60
CA GLY A 98 -8.19 0.43 -1.52
C GLY A 98 -6.99 1.36 -1.33
N ILE A 99 -6.60 1.57 -0.07
CA ILE A 99 -5.39 2.31 0.30
C ILE A 99 -4.46 1.35 1.05
N VAL A 100 -3.18 1.37 0.68
CA VAL A 100 -2.09 0.69 1.36
C VAL A 100 -1.05 1.75 1.75
N PHE A 101 -0.48 1.63 2.95
CA PHE A 101 0.58 2.53 3.41
C PHE A 101 1.93 1.82 3.37
N ASP A 102 2.90 2.46 2.72
CA ASP A 102 4.27 1.98 2.51
C ASP A 102 5.29 3.06 2.97
N PRO A 103 5.29 3.45 4.26
CA PRO A 103 6.12 4.54 4.76
C PRO A 103 7.62 4.26 4.66
N ASP A 104 8.00 3.00 4.65
CA ASP A 104 9.39 2.55 4.49
C ASP A 104 9.80 2.37 3.02
N GLY A 105 8.86 2.51 2.06
CA GLY A 105 9.11 2.36 0.64
C GLY A 105 9.46 0.94 0.18
N ARG A 106 9.12 -0.09 0.96
CA ARG A 106 9.44 -1.50 0.65
C ARG A 106 8.67 -2.01 -0.56
N LEU A 107 7.39 -1.70 -0.61
CA LEU A 107 6.54 -2.06 -1.74
C LEU A 107 6.93 -1.27 -2.99
N ALA A 108 7.21 0.03 -2.84
CA ALA A 108 7.72 0.86 -3.92
C ALA A 108 9.04 0.32 -4.49
N ALA A 109 9.97 -0.11 -3.64
CA ALA A 109 11.23 -0.74 -4.05
C ALA A 109 10.99 -2.06 -4.79
N LYS A 110 10.10 -2.92 -4.28
CA LYS A 110 9.73 -4.19 -4.93
C LYS A 110 9.17 -3.99 -6.34
N PHE A 111 8.36 -2.94 -6.55
CA PHE A 111 7.79 -2.58 -7.85
C PHE A 111 8.75 -1.75 -8.73
N GLY A 112 9.94 -1.41 -8.24
CA GLY A 112 10.91 -0.58 -8.98
C GLY A 112 10.38 0.82 -9.26
N VAL A 113 9.65 1.41 -8.32
CA VAL A 113 9.12 2.78 -8.40
C VAL A 113 10.27 3.76 -8.15
N ARG A 114 10.45 4.73 -9.07
CA ARG A 114 11.48 5.78 -8.98
C ARG A 114 10.86 7.15 -8.81
N ASP A 115 9.71 7.37 -9.42
CA ASP A 115 9.02 8.65 -9.45
C ASP A 115 7.55 8.48 -9.03
N ILE A 116 6.96 9.54 -8.48
CA ILE A 116 5.56 9.59 -8.04
C ILE A 116 4.78 10.62 -8.86
N PRO A 117 3.61 10.25 -9.39
CA PRO A 117 2.96 8.93 -9.31
C PRO A 117 3.53 7.94 -10.33
N THR A 118 3.53 6.67 -9.96
CA THR A 118 3.76 5.55 -10.87
C THR A 118 2.64 4.54 -10.72
N SER A 119 2.15 4.01 -11.83
CA SER A 119 1.05 3.06 -11.84
C SER A 119 1.42 1.79 -12.57
N PHE A 120 0.82 0.68 -12.15
CA PHE A 120 0.97 -0.64 -12.76
C PHE A 120 -0.40 -1.23 -13.06
N LEU A 121 -0.53 -1.86 -14.22
CA LEU A 121 -1.70 -2.67 -14.57
C LEU A 121 -1.30 -4.13 -14.51
N ILE A 122 -2.01 -4.90 -13.70
CA ILE A 122 -1.76 -6.31 -13.43
C ILE A 122 -2.96 -7.09 -13.94
N ASP A 123 -2.71 -8.13 -14.72
CA ASP A 123 -3.77 -8.96 -15.31
C ASP A 123 -4.38 -9.96 -14.30
N ARG A 124 -5.40 -10.68 -14.73
CA ARG A 124 -6.11 -11.70 -13.94
C ARG A 124 -5.21 -12.85 -13.47
N GLY A 125 -4.06 -13.07 -14.13
CA GLY A 125 -3.05 -14.05 -13.75
C GLY A 125 -1.99 -13.51 -12.79
N GLY A 126 -2.08 -12.24 -12.36
CA GLY A 126 -1.12 -11.61 -11.45
C GLY A 126 0.15 -11.08 -12.14
N HIS A 127 0.18 -10.99 -13.48
CA HIS A 127 1.34 -10.50 -14.21
C HIS A 127 1.22 -9.01 -14.49
N ILE A 128 2.30 -8.27 -14.23
CA ILE A 128 2.41 -6.84 -14.59
C ILE A 128 2.43 -6.75 -16.13
N ARG A 129 1.41 -6.12 -16.70
CA ARG A 129 1.26 -5.92 -18.15
C ARG A 129 1.71 -4.55 -18.60
N TRP A 130 1.72 -3.60 -17.70
CA TRP A 130 2.04 -2.24 -18.06
C TRP A 130 2.45 -1.40 -16.85
N LYS A 131 3.39 -0.47 -17.08
CA LYS A 131 3.84 0.55 -16.15
C LYS A 131 3.61 1.92 -16.78
N HIS A 132 3.17 2.88 -15.97
CA HIS A 132 3.02 4.28 -16.37
C HIS A 132 3.56 5.21 -15.30
N GLU A 133 4.40 6.15 -15.71
CA GLU A 133 4.98 7.16 -14.84
C GLU A 133 4.31 8.51 -15.07
N GLY A 134 4.00 9.21 -13.99
CA GLY A 134 3.27 10.47 -14.00
C GLY A 134 1.75 10.29 -14.15
N PHE A 135 1.04 11.42 -14.10
CA PHE A 135 -0.39 11.52 -14.41
C PHE A 135 -0.71 12.89 -15.00
N ARG A 136 -1.08 12.93 -16.25
CA ARG A 136 -1.60 14.12 -16.94
C ARG A 136 -3.02 13.88 -17.37
N LEU A 137 -3.86 14.89 -17.32
CA LEU A 137 -5.26 14.77 -17.76
C LEU A 137 -5.39 14.31 -19.21
N ALA A 138 -4.44 14.69 -20.07
CA ALA A 138 -4.36 14.25 -21.46
C ALA A 138 -4.09 12.73 -21.62
N ASP A 139 -3.47 12.10 -20.62
CA ASP A 139 -3.19 10.66 -20.65
C ASP A 139 -4.40 9.81 -20.19
N ARG A 140 -5.38 10.43 -19.55
CA ARG A 140 -6.52 9.75 -18.89
C ARG A 140 -7.26 8.78 -19.82
N ASP A 141 -7.62 9.25 -21.02
CA ASP A 141 -8.41 8.44 -21.96
C ASP A 141 -7.60 7.24 -22.48
N ARG A 142 -6.29 7.39 -22.63
CA ARG A 142 -5.38 6.31 -23.03
C ARG A 142 -5.26 5.28 -21.91
N LEU A 143 -5.10 5.73 -20.67
CA LEU A 143 -5.04 4.88 -19.48
C LEU A 143 -6.33 4.08 -19.34
N GLU A 144 -7.46 4.75 -19.44
CA GLU A 144 -8.76 4.15 -19.28
C GLU A 144 -9.05 3.10 -20.36
N ARG A 145 -8.76 3.38 -21.64
CA ARG A 145 -8.89 2.37 -22.71
C ARG A 145 -8.07 1.11 -22.42
N ARG A 146 -6.85 1.26 -21.90
CA ARG A 146 -6.01 0.13 -21.53
C ARG A 146 -6.60 -0.70 -20.40
N ILE A 147 -7.06 -0.02 -19.35
CA ILE A 147 -7.70 -0.70 -18.22
C ILE A 147 -8.96 -1.43 -18.69
N ARG A 148 -9.84 -0.77 -19.45
CA ARG A 148 -11.08 -1.37 -19.99
C ARG A 148 -10.79 -2.59 -20.84
N SER A 149 -9.81 -2.52 -21.76
CA SER A 149 -9.46 -3.69 -22.59
C SER A 149 -8.92 -4.85 -21.76
N SER A 150 -8.18 -4.61 -20.68
CA SER A 150 -7.70 -5.67 -19.79
C SER A 150 -8.82 -6.28 -18.96
N VAL A 151 -9.78 -5.47 -18.52
CA VAL A 151 -10.94 -5.94 -17.74
C VAL A 151 -11.89 -6.77 -18.60
N LEU A 152 -12.12 -6.34 -19.85
CA LEU A 152 -13.05 -7.01 -20.78
C LEU A 152 -12.41 -8.20 -21.52
N ALA A 153 -11.10 -8.39 -21.46
CA ALA A 153 -10.44 -9.58 -21.98
C ALA A 153 -10.72 -10.78 -21.07
N HIS A 154 -11.34 -11.81 -21.61
CA HIS A 154 -11.66 -13.07 -20.93
C HIS A 154 -10.53 -14.08 -21.08
#